data_0c79218255b17b9ebb206e7cab379b24
#
_entry.id   0c79218255b17b9ebb206e7cab379b24
#
_cell.length_a   1.000
_cell.length_b   1.000
_cell.length_c   1.000
_cell.angle_alpha   90.00
_cell.angle_beta   90.00
_cell.angle_gamma   90.00
#
_symmetry.space_group_name_H-M   'P 1'
#
loop_
_entity.id
_entity.type
_entity.pdbx_description
1 polymer ?
#
loop_
_entity_poly.entity_id
_entity_poly.type
_entity_poly.pdbx_seq_one_letter_code
_entity_poly.pdbx_strand_id
1 'polypeptide(L)'
;MNQLDLVTVRTADELELEAAVFGEGKKGVVLIHGVGNSFYRTPLLAVAKVLGNNGYMVLCPNTRGHDWIARSTNGQKVMGASFETIEESLLDIDAFIEFLRSSGCEEVALVGHSLGAAKV
;
A
#
# COMPACT_ATOMS: atom_id res chain seq x y z
N MET A 1 -21.46 -1.28 -5.51
CA MET A 1 -20.58 -1.65 -6.63
C MET A 1 -19.14 -1.63 -6.20
N ASN A 2 -18.42 -2.70 -6.48
CA ASN A 2 -17.01 -2.80 -6.11
C ASN A 2 -16.16 -2.19 -7.21
N GLN A 3 -15.79 -0.93 -7.02
CA GLN A 3 -14.92 -0.24 -7.96
C GLN A 3 -13.48 -0.28 -7.42
N LEU A 4 -12.57 -0.72 -8.27
CA LEU A 4 -11.15 -0.77 -7.97
C LEU A 4 -10.44 0.16 -8.93
N ASP A 5 -9.65 1.08 -8.38
CA ASP A 5 -8.76 1.92 -9.15
C ASP A 5 -7.32 1.50 -8.90
N LEU A 6 -6.54 1.44 -9.96
CA LEU A 6 -5.10 1.23 -9.84
C LEU A 6 -4.40 2.57 -9.89
N VAL A 7 -3.53 2.80 -8.92
CA VAL A 7 -2.81 4.07 -8.80
C VAL A 7 -1.32 3.82 -8.61
N THR A 8 -0.53 4.84 -8.83
CA THR A 8 0.90 4.85 -8.52
C THR A 8 1.15 5.86 -7.42
N VAL A 9 1.84 5.43 -6.37
CA VAL A 9 2.22 6.28 -5.24
C VAL A 9 3.72 6.49 -5.28
N ARG A 10 4.17 7.73 -5.14
CA ARG A 10 5.58 8.08 -5.17
C ARG A 10 6.10 8.34 -3.77
N THR A 11 7.21 7.70 -3.41
CA THR A 11 7.87 7.89 -2.12
C THR A 11 8.79 9.11 -2.15
N ALA A 12 9.23 9.56 -0.97
CA ALA A 12 10.15 10.69 -0.86
C ALA A 12 11.51 10.40 -1.52
N ASP A 13 11.93 9.14 -1.56
CA ASP A 13 13.15 8.72 -2.27
C ASP A 13 12.88 8.34 -3.73
N GLU A 14 11.75 8.81 -4.27
CA GLU A 14 11.40 8.75 -5.70
C GLU A 14 11.10 7.36 -6.25
N LEU A 15 10.74 6.40 -5.42
CA LEU A 15 10.20 5.13 -5.89
C LEU A 15 8.73 5.29 -6.26
N GLU A 16 8.32 4.64 -7.32
CA GLU A 16 6.92 4.53 -7.70
C GLU A 16 6.40 3.15 -7.34
N LEU A 17 5.35 3.12 -6.52
CA LEU A 17 4.75 1.89 -6.01
C LEU A 17 3.30 1.79 -6.48
N GLU A 18 2.94 0.64 -7.03
CA GLU A 18 1.58 0.39 -7.49
C GLU A 18 0.68 0.05 -6.31
N ALA A 19 -0.57 0.47 -6.41
CA ALA A 19 -1.56 0.21 -5.37
C ALA A 19 -2.96 0.09 -5.98
N ALA A 20 -3.82 -0.62 -5.25
CA ALA A 20 -5.24 -0.67 -5.54
C ALA A 20 -5.99 0.19 -4.52
N VAL A 21 -6.97 0.95 -4.99
CA VAL A 21 -7.84 1.77 -4.14
C VAL A 21 -9.26 1.24 -4.23
N PHE A 22 -9.88 1.02 -3.08
CA PHE A 22 -11.27 0.60 -2.96
C PHE A 22 -12.06 1.63 -2.16
N GLY A 23 -13.26 1.93 -2.62
CA GLY A 23 -14.18 2.79 -1.89
C GLY A 23 -13.76 4.24 -1.84
N GLU A 24 -14.52 5.00 -1.08
CA GLU A 24 -14.27 6.42 -0.84
C GLU A 24 -14.82 6.79 0.52
N GLY A 25 -14.29 7.85 1.11
CA GLY A 25 -14.74 8.31 2.42
C GLY A 25 -13.69 9.16 3.10
N LYS A 26 -14.02 9.66 4.27
CA LYS A 26 -13.11 10.50 5.07
C LYS A 26 -12.21 9.69 5.98
N LYS A 27 -12.49 8.40 6.15
CA LYS A 27 -11.65 7.49 6.92
C LYS A 27 -10.90 6.60 5.96
N GLY A 28 -9.59 6.68 6.01
CA GLY A 28 -8.71 5.90 5.15
C GLY A 28 -8.08 4.73 5.89
N VAL A 29 -7.80 3.66 5.15
CA VAL A 29 -7.11 2.48 5.69
C VAL A 29 -6.02 2.08 4.70
N VAL A 30 -4.81 1.87 5.20
CA VAL A 30 -3.71 1.31 4.41
C VAL A 30 -3.50 -0.13 4.86
N LEU A 31 -3.54 -1.08 3.92
CA LEU A 31 -3.32 -2.50 4.19
C LEU A 31 -1.92 -2.90 3.70
N ILE A 32 -1.03 -3.25 4.62
CA ILE A 32 0.37 -3.56 4.31
C ILE A 32 0.58 -5.08 4.27
N HIS A 33 1.01 -5.58 3.12
CA HIS A 33 1.25 -7.01 2.89
C HIS A 33 2.50 -7.54 3.61
N GLY A 34 2.60 -8.87 3.68
CA GLY A 34 3.73 -9.56 4.28
C GLY A 34 4.93 -9.69 3.36
N VAL A 35 5.95 -10.41 3.83
CA VAL A 35 7.21 -10.60 3.12
C VAL A 35 7.00 -11.29 1.77
N GLY A 36 7.60 -10.75 0.72
CA GLY A 36 7.54 -11.32 -0.62
C GLY A 36 6.15 -11.35 -1.26
N ASN A 37 5.16 -10.73 -0.63
CA ASN A 37 3.79 -10.68 -1.12
C ASN A 37 3.55 -9.41 -1.95
N SER A 38 2.31 -9.15 -2.30
CA SER A 38 1.93 -7.98 -3.09
C SER A 38 0.45 -7.68 -2.84
N PHE A 39 -0.03 -6.53 -3.33
CA PHE A 39 -1.45 -6.21 -3.15
C PHE A 39 -2.36 -7.20 -3.89
N TYR A 40 -1.92 -7.76 -5.00
CA TYR A 40 -2.74 -8.65 -5.84
C TYR A 40 -2.67 -10.12 -5.45
N ARG A 41 -1.73 -10.50 -4.58
CA ARG A 41 -1.56 -11.89 -4.12
C ARG A 41 -1.86 -12.08 -2.64
N THR A 42 -2.27 -11.04 -1.97
CA THR A 42 -2.52 -11.07 -0.54
C THR A 42 -4.01 -11.29 -0.23
N PRO A 43 -4.35 -11.99 0.87
CA PRO A 43 -5.74 -12.05 1.32
C PRO A 43 -6.29 -10.68 1.74
N LEU A 44 -5.45 -9.70 1.92
CA LEU A 44 -5.86 -8.33 2.27
C LEU A 44 -6.78 -7.71 1.22
N LEU A 45 -6.70 -8.16 -0.02
CA LEU A 45 -7.57 -7.64 -1.08
C LEU A 45 -9.06 -7.91 -0.77
N ALA A 46 -9.37 -9.06 -0.19
CA ALA A 46 -10.74 -9.38 0.23
C ALA A 46 -11.19 -8.47 1.37
N VAL A 47 -10.29 -8.19 2.32
CA VAL A 47 -10.55 -7.25 3.41
C VAL A 47 -10.77 -5.84 2.87
N ALA A 48 -9.97 -5.43 1.89
CA ALA A 48 -10.11 -4.13 1.25
C ALA A 48 -11.49 -3.92 0.63
N LYS A 49 -12.02 -4.94 -0.04
CA LYS A 49 -13.35 -4.88 -0.65
C LYS A 49 -14.43 -4.68 0.41
N VAL A 50 -14.37 -5.41 1.51
CA VAL A 50 -15.34 -5.28 2.60
C VAL A 50 -15.29 -3.88 3.21
N LEU A 51 -14.11 -3.39 3.51
CA LEU A 51 -13.95 -2.06 4.08
C LEU A 51 -14.40 -0.97 3.10
N GLY A 52 -14.04 -1.09 1.83
CA GLY A 52 -14.46 -0.14 0.79
C GLY A 52 -15.99 -0.06 0.65
N ASN A 53 -16.69 -1.18 0.84
CA ASN A 53 -18.15 -1.22 0.81
C ASN A 53 -18.79 -0.65 2.09
N ASN A 54 -18.00 -0.39 3.12
CA ASN A 54 -18.50 0.10 4.42
C ASN A 54 -18.04 1.53 4.73
N GLY A 55 -17.77 2.33 3.71
CA GLY A 55 -17.52 3.76 3.87
C GLY A 55 -16.07 4.15 4.11
N TYR A 56 -15.13 3.23 3.93
CA TYR A 56 -13.70 3.52 4.03
C TYR A 56 -13.08 3.68 2.65
N MET A 57 -12.10 4.56 2.55
CA MET A 57 -11.22 4.61 1.39
C MET A 57 -9.99 3.75 1.72
N VAL A 58 -9.83 2.65 1.00
CA VAL A 58 -8.81 1.65 1.32
C VAL A 58 -7.72 1.67 0.26
N LEU A 59 -6.49 1.87 0.70
CA LEU A 59 -5.30 1.74 -0.14
C LEU A 59 -4.65 0.39 0.16
N CYS A 60 -4.53 -0.44 -0.85
CA CYS A 60 -3.87 -1.73 -0.78
C CYS A 60 -2.65 -1.70 -1.70
N PRO A 61 -1.49 -1.25 -1.19
CA PRO A 61 -0.32 -1.00 -2.01
C PRO A 61 0.64 -2.18 -2.07
N ASN A 62 1.52 -2.14 -3.08
CA ASN A 62 2.79 -2.83 -3.01
C ASN A 62 3.77 -1.96 -2.23
N THR A 63 4.44 -2.53 -1.23
CA THR A 63 5.59 -1.88 -0.61
C THR A 63 6.82 -2.12 -1.49
N ARG A 64 7.92 -1.43 -1.22
CA ARG A 64 9.19 -1.71 -1.93
C ARG A 64 9.67 -3.14 -1.73
N GLY A 65 9.18 -3.82 -0.69
CA GLY A 65 9.44 -5.22 -0.41
C GLY A 65 8.48 -6.19 -1.09
N HIS A 66 7.68 -5.74 -2.07
CA HIS A 66 6.75 -6.62 -2.76
C HIS A 66 7.49 -7.62 -3.64
N ASP A 67 6.97 -8.85 -3.70
CA ASP A 67 7.62 -9.95 -4.38
C ASP A 67 9.01 -10.21 -3.81
N TRP A 68 9.77 -11.14 -4.37
CA TRP A 68 11.15 -11.41 -3.92
C TRP A 68 12.16 -10.47 -4.59
N ILE A 69 11.95 -10.22 -5.87
CA ILE A 69 12.71 -9.26 -6.66
C ILE A 69 11.71 -8.51 -7.53
N ALA A 70 11.79 -7.19 -7.54
CA ALA A 70 10.90 -6.36 -8.34
C ALA A 70 11.64 -5.11 -8.82
N ARG A 71 11.05 -4.37 -9.74
CA ARG A 71 11.55 -3.06 -10.16
C ARG A 71 10.50 -2.00 -9.87
N SER A 72 10.95 -0.80 -9.56
CA SER A 72 10.05 0.34 -9.46
C SER A 72 9.38 0.60 -10.82
N THR A 73 8.21 1.21 -10.80
CA THR A 73 7.45 1.51 -12.01
C THR A 73 8.24 2.35 -13.01
N ASN A 74 9.08 3.25 -12.51
CA ASN A 74 9.98 4.06 -13.35
C ASN A 74 11.28 3.34 -13.75
N GLY A 75 11.48 2.09 -13.34
CA GLY A 75 12.63 1.27 -13.71
C GLY A 75 13.98 1.67 -13.10
N GLN A 76 14.00 2.61 -12.16
CA GLN A 76 15.26 3.15 -11.63
C GLN A 76 15.89 2.31 -10.52
N LYS A 77 15.12 1.47 -9.83
CA LYS A 77 15.62 0.72 -8.69
C LYS A 77 15.09 -0.71 -8.69
N VAL A 78 15.98 -1.65 -8.37
CA VAL A 78 15.59 -3.04 -8.08
C VAL A 78 15.09 -3.09 -6.64
N MET A 79 13.93 -3.69 -6.45
CA MET A 79 13.22 -3.78 -5.17
C MET A 79 12.87 -5.23 -4.87
N GLY A 80 12.05 -5.44 -3.87
CA GLY A 80 11.54 -6.73 -3.46
C GLY A 80 12.06 -7.14 -2.10
N ALA A 81 11.54 -8.24 -1.56
CA ALA A 81 11.90 -8.72 -0.22
C ALA A 81 13.40 -8.98 -0.07
N SER A 82 14.09 -9.31 -1.16
CA SER A 82 15.54 -9.55 -1.13
C SER A 82 16.37 -8.29 -0.90
N PHE A 83 15.78 -7.11 -1.06
CA PHE A 83 16.49 -5.82 -1.03
C PHE A 83 15.91 -4.82 -0.04
N GLU A 84 14.78 -5.13 0.60
CA GLU A 84 14.16 -4.18 1.51
C GLU A 84 14.83 -4.13 2.87
N THR A 85 14.73 -2.97 3.53
CA THR A 85 15.01 -2.82 4.96
C THR A 85 13.75 -2.32 5.65
N ILE A 86 13.61 -2.64 6.93
CA ILE A 86 12.45 -2.17 7.73
C ILE A 86 12.46 -0.64 7.82
N GLU A 87 13.63 -0.05 7.94
CA GLU A 87 13.77 1.41 8.03
C GLU A 87 13.22 2.12 6.79
N GLU A 88 13.45 1.56 5.61
CA GLU A 88 12.94 2.13 4.37
C GLU A 88 11.42 2.03 4.24
N SER A 89 10.79 1.13 4.98
CA SER A 89 9.33 1.00 4.96
C SER A 89 8.63 2.26 5.47
N LEU A 90 9.30 3.08 6.28
CA LEU A 90 8.75 4.35 6.74
C LEU A 90 8.50 5.29 5.57
N LEU A 91 9.37 5.28 4.57
CA LEU A 91 9.20 6.11 3.37
C LEU A 91 7.98 5.68 2.56
N ASP A 92 7.75 4.37 2.47
CA ASP A 92 6.58 3.83 1.79
C ASP A 92 5.30 4.22 2.51
N ILE A 93 5.25 3.97 3.83
CA ILE A 93 4.06 4.22 4.64
C ILE A 93 3.72 5.71 4.67
N ASP A 94 4.70 6.58 4.81
CA ASP A 94 4.48 8.03 4.76
C ASP A 94 3.84 8.45 3.43
N ALA A 95 4.30 7.88 2.31
CA ALA A 95 3.74 8.16 1.00
C ALA A 95 2.28 7.67 0.89
N PHE A 96 1.97 6.50 1.45
CA PHE A 96 0.62 5.95 1.44
C PHE A 96 -0.34 6.79 2.28
N ILE A 97 0.09 7.23 3.46
CA ILE A 97 -0.70 8.12 4.31
C ILE A 97 -0.98 9.43 3.58
N GLU A 98 0.05 10.03 2.99
CA GLU A 98 -0.08 11.28 2.27
C GLU A 98 -1.01 11.15 1.07
N PHE A 99 -0.95 10.04 0.36
CA PHE A 99 -1.88 9.77 -0.75
C PHE A 99 -3.34 9.82 -0.28
N LEU A 100 -3.65 9.15 0.83
CA LEU A 100 -5.01 9.14 1.36
C LEU A 100 -5.43 10.51 1.87
N ARG A 101 -4.54 11.24 2.54
CA ARG A 101 -4.84 12.61 2.99
C ARG A 101 -5.10 13.55 1.84
N SER A 102 -4.30 13.48 0.80
CA SER A 102 -4.49 14.27 -0.41
C SER A 102 -5.78 13.91 -1.15
N SER A 103 -6.29 12.71 -0.94
CA SER A 103 -7.55 12.25 -1.50
C SER A 103 -8.77 12.64 -0.65
N GLY A 104 -8.56 13.33 0.47
CA GLY A 104 -9.63 13.84 1.32
C GLY A 104 -9.86 13.08 2.62
N CYS A 105 -9.05 12.08 2.94
CA CYS A 105 -9.15 11.36 4.21
C CYS A 105 -8.70 12.23 5.37
N GLU A 106 -9.52 12.33 6.40
CA GLU A 106 -9.23 13.07 7.62
C GLU A 106 -8.53 12.20 8.66
N GLU A 107 -8.82 10.91 8.63
CA GLU A 107 -8.24 9.91 9.53
C GLU A 107 -7.69 8.76 8.69
N VAL A 108 -6.52 8.23 9.06
CA VAL A 108 -5.90 7.11 8.37
C VAL A 108 -5.48 6.07 9.39
N ALA A 109 -5.94 4.83 9.19
CA ALA A 109 -5.51 3.67 9.98
C ALA A 109 -4.54 2.82 9.16
N LEU A 110 -3.59 2.22 9.85
CA LEU A 110 -2.62 1.31 9.25
C LEU A 110 -2.90 -0.11 9.74
N VAL A 111 -3.00 -1.06 8.81
CA VAL A 111 -3.21 -2.46 9.11
C VAL A 111 -2.12 -3.27 8.41
N GLY A 112 -1.39 -4.06 9.16
CA GLY A 112 -0.32 -4.88 8.64
C GLY A 112 -0.59 -6.37 8.82
N HIS A 113 -0.17 -7.17 7.85
CA HIS A 113 -0.25 -8.62 7.87
C HIS A 113 1.16 -9.21 7.88
N SER A 114 1.47 -10.10 8.84
CA SER A 114 2.76 -10.76 8.95
C SER A 114 3.89 -9.71 9.10
N LEU A 115 4.89 -9.70 8.22
CA LEU A 115 5.96 -8.69 8.25
C LEU A 115 5.40 -7.26 8.10
N GLY A 116 4.27 -7.10 7.41
CA GLY A 116 3.59 -5.82 7.33
C GLY A 116 3.20 -5.27 8.70
N ALA A 117 2.88 -6.14 9.67
CA ALA A 117 2.58 -5.72 11.03
C ALA A 117 3.78 -5.09 11.74
N ALA A 118 5.00 -5.51 11.40
CA ALA A 118 6.22 -4.91 11.95
C ALA A 118 6.51 -3.53 11.32
N LYS A 119 5.97 -3.26 10.13
CA LYS A 119 6.18 -2.00 9.42
C LYS A 119 5.25 -0.89 9.87
N VAL A 120 4.07 -1.25 10.36
CA VAL A 120 3.08 -0.27 10.82
C VAL A 120 3.25 0.12 12.33
#